data_f688326f1526f172d631401300c25c63
#
_entry.id   f688326f1526f172d631401300c25c63
#
_cell.length_a   1.000
_cell.length_b   1.000
_cell.length_c   1.000
_cell.angle_alpha   90.00
_cell.angle_beta   90.00
_cell.angle_gamma   90.00
#
_symmetry.space_group_name_H-M   'P 1'
#
loop_
_entity.id
_entity.type
_entity.pdbx_description
1 polymer ?
#
loop_
_entity_poly.entity_id
_entity_poly.type
_entity_poly.pdbx_seq_one_letter_code
_entity_poly.pdbx_strand_id
1 'polypeptide(L)'
;RGLCSGKPVSRKTAEKVADAAGLPLSKAFTEKVRAGGKLGGNTQLHYHRFLSSVSEKAVKWQLIDENPCRRTEAPKAAEIEVEALQEEDVAKLLEALQDAPAQYSVITQLALLTGARRGEICALRWSDIDLDAGVISINRTVQNIAGRGTVFTAPKTKRSRRCIKIGPECVQLLREYRQHQKAERFKAGSEWVRWVEIENGKTVDNDLLFTRWNGQPFDPNAVTSWFPGFLAAHDLPAVHFHSLRHTNASLLIAAHVPVTTVSGRLGHAKTSTTTDIYAGFIRSSDAVAADALTDVFSCIKEKDPRITKDGSQGCFCRPREPSTFLPSSRCPFYGIMCPLESALLNRKEVKRPCTNKHKNDDKST
;
A
#
# COMPACT_ATOMS: atom_id res chain seq x y z
N ARG A 1 18.76 -5.09 32.55
CA ARG A 1 19.74 -4.38 31.71
C ARG A 1 19.35 -2.95 31.33
N GLY A 2 18.05 -2.57 31.28
CA GLY A 2 17.61 -1.21 30.92
C GLY A 2 17.76 -0.14 31.97
N LEU A 3 17.75 -0.51 33.26
CA LEU A 3 17.83 0.43 34.37
C LEU A 3 19.22 1.08 34.56
N CYS A 4 20.28 0.36 34.22
CA CYS A 4 21.66 0.88 34.33
C CYS A 4 22.09 1.74 33.14
N SER A 5 21.28 1.85 32.07
CA SER A 5 21.60 2.57 30.84
C SER A 5 21.07 4.02 30.81
N GLY A 6 20.48 4.51 31.89
CA GLY A 6 19.88 5.86 31.97
C GLY A 6 18.66 6.07 31.09
N LYS A 7 18.11 5.00 30.51
CA LYS A 7 16.89 5.09 29.67
C LYS A 7 15.65 5.33 30.53
N PRO A 8 14.71 6.17 30.08
CA PRO A 8 13.47 6.40 30.81
C PRO A 8 12.64 5.12 30.88
N VAL A 9 12.07 4.85 32.05
CA VAL A 9 11.19 3.70 32.30
C VAL A 9 9.76 4.21 32.60
N SER A 10 8.76 3.33 32.41
CA SER A 10 7.39 3.68 32.74
C SER A 10 7.23 3.86 34.26
N ARG A 11 6.29 4.75 34.70
CA ARG A 11 6.01 4.96 36.12
C ARG A 11 5.69 3.65 36.84
N LYS A 12 4.87 2.78 36.25
CA LYS A 12 4.55 1.44 36.77
C LYS A 12 5.76 0.54 36.95
N THR A 13 6.77 0.64 36.08
CA THR A 13 8.03 -0.09 36.22
C THR A 13 8.90 0.53 37.28
N ALA A 14 8.94 1.86 37.34
CA ALA A 14 9.69 2.59 38.36
C ALA A 14 9.17 2.30 39.78
N GLU A 15 7.85 2.26 39.97
CA GLU A 15 7.17 1.89 41.24
C GLU A 15 7.58 0.48 41.65
N LYS A 16 7.45 -0.51 40.81
CA LYS A 16 7.84 -1.90 41.11
C LYS A 16 9.31 -2.04 41.53
N VAL A 17 10.20 -1.28 40.90
CA VAL A 17 11.63 -1.33 41.21
C VAL A 17 11.92 -0.60 42.52
N ALA A 18 11.26 0.54 42.78
CA ALA A 18 11.39 1.27 44.02
C ALA A 18 10.90 0.42 45.20
N ASP A 19 9.74 -0.23 45.06
CA ASP A 19 9.16 -1.13 46.07
C ASP A 19 10.11 -2.33 46.34
N ALA A 20 10.62 -2.95 45.29
CA ALA A 20 11.57 -4.06 45.44
C ALA A 20 12.88 -3.64 46.08
N ALA A 21 13.30 -2.39 45.92
CA ALA A 21 14.53 -1.85 46.51
C ALA A 21 14.28 -1.26 47.93
N GLY A 22 13.04 -1.22 48.41
CA GLY A 22 12.71 -0.61 49.70
C GLY A 22 12.94 0.91 49.75
N LEU A 23 12.94 1.57 48.58
CA LEU A 23 13.22 3.00 48.47
C LEU A 23 11.97 3.78 48.04
N PRO A 24 11.75 4.98 48.57
CA PRO A 24 10.69 5.83 48.06
C PRO A 24 10.97 6.20 46.57
N LEU A 25 9.90 6.22 45.75
CA LEU A 25 10.00 6.45 44.31
C LEU A 25 10.79 7.73 43.96
N SER A 26 10.62 8.79 44.71
CA SER A 26 11.30 10.07 44.57
C SER A 26 12.83 10.02 44.79
N LYS A 27 13.31 9.05 45.59
CA LYS A 27 14.74 8.81 45.80
C LYS A 27 15.33 7.86 44.75
N ALA A 28 14.53 6.93 44.28
CA ALA A 28 14.97 5.93 43.28
C ALA A 28 14.94 6.45 41.85
N PHE A 29 14.02 7.33 41.52
CA PHE A 29 13.80 7.84 40.17
C PHE A 29 13.49 9.34 40.16
N THR A 30 14.08 10.04 39.21
CA THR A 30 13.70 11.43 38.90
C THR A 30 12.56 11.43 37.89
N GLU A 31 11.41 11.99 38.27
CA GLU A 31 10.27 12.11 37.35
C GLU A 31 10.64 13.14 36.25
N LYS A 32 10.95 12.65 35.06
CA LYS A 32 10.96 13.52 33.88
C LYS A 32 9.49 13.82 33.54
N VAL A 33 8.97 14.88 34.11
CA VAL A 33 7.77 15.51 33.56
C VAL A 33 8.09 15.82 32.10
N ARG A 34 7.48 15.09 31.19
CA ARG A 34 7.50 15.50 29.77
C ARG A 34 6.91 16.91 29.77
N ALA A 35 7.75 17.92 29.61
CA ALA A 35 7.27 19.26 29.33
C ALA A 35 6.21 19.08 28.24
N GLY A 36 4.94 19.43 28.55
CA GLY A 36 3.82 19.20 27.67
C GLY A 36 4.07 19.89 26.36
N GLY A 37 4.67 19.16 25.41
CA GLY A 37 4.87 19.65 24.06
C GLY A 37 3.50 20.01 23.49
N LYS A 38 3.37 21.18 22.85
CA LYS A 38 2.15 21.56 22.17
C LYS A 38 1.73 20.40 21.24
N LEU A 39 0.49 19.96 21.37
CA LEU A 39 -0.06 18.93 20.47
C LEU A 39 0.04 19.43 19.04
N GLY A 40 0.50 18.59 18.13
CA GLY A 40 0.52 18.93 16.70
C GLY A 40 -0.90 19.21 16.18
N GLY A 41 -1.03 20.12 15.20
CA GLY A 41 -2.32 20.58 14.66
C GLY A 41 -3.26 19.45 14.26
N ASN A 42 -2.74 18.38 13.64
CA ASN A 42 -3.53 17.20 13.28
C ASN A 42 -4.09 16.47 14.52
N THR A 43 -3.33 16.38 15.60
CA THR A 43 -3.79 15.76 16.85
C THR A 43 -4.88 16.63 17.50
N GLN A 44 -4.69 17.96 17.52
CA GLN A 44 -5.70 18.90 18.01
C GLN A 44 -7.00 18.78 17.21
N LEU A 45 -6.89 18.71 15.87
CA LEU A 45 -8.04 18.52 14.97
C LEU A 45 -8.77 17.20 15.23
N HIS A 46 -8.04 16.12 15.54
CA HIS A 46 -8.66 14.85 15.93
C HIS A 46 -9.44 14.95 17.24
N TYR A 47 -8.89 15.62 18.25
CA TYR A 47 -9.62 15.86 19.49
C TYR A 47 -10.86 16.74 19.28
N HIS A 48 -10.74 17.79 18.49
CA HIS A 48 -11.87 18.66 18.15
C HIS A 48 -12.99 17.86 17.46
N ARG A 49 -12.66 17.03 16.47
CA ARG A 49 -13.63 16.17 15.76
C ARG A 49 -14.27 15.14 16.69
N PHE A 50 -13.49 14.56 17.60
CA PHE A 50 -14.00 13.62 18.59
C PHE A 50 -14.99 14.30 19.51
N LEU A 51 -14.63 15.43 20.14
CA LEU A 51 -15.51 16.21 21.01
C LEU A 51 -16.77 16.66 20.28
N SER A 52 -16.64 17.17 19.06
CA SER A 52 -17.79 17.55 18.25
C SER A 52 -18.74 16.37 18.00
N SER A 53 -18.20 15.19 17.70
CA SER A 53 -19.00 13.97 17.49
C SER A 53 -19.74 13.52 18.75
N VAL A 54 -19.09 13.62 19.92
CA VAL A 54 -19.72 13.31 21.21
C VAL A 54 -20.83 14.33 21.51
N SER A 55 -20.56 15.62 21.32
CA SER A 55 -21.55 16.68 21.53
C SER A 55 -22.75 16.55 20.57
N GLU A 56 -22.56 16.18 19.32
CA GLU A 56 -23.69 15.91 18.40
C GLU A 56 -24.57 14.76 18.90
N LYS A 57 -23.97 13.71 19.49
CA LYS A 57 -24.77 12.64 20.10
C LYS A 57 -25.53 13.14 21.34
N ALA A 58 -24.90 13.96 22.15
CA ALA A 58 -25.56 14.55 23.34
C ALA A 58 -26.75 15.42 22.93
N VAL A 59 -26.66 16.22 21.86
CA VAL A 59 -27.79 16.96 21.28
C VAL A 59 -28.90 15.99 20.84
N LYS A 60 -28.54 14.93 20.08
CA LYS A 60 -29.53 13.91 19.65
C LYS A 60 -30.24 13.21 20.83
N TRP A 61 -29.55 13.07 21.95
CA TRP A 61 -30.10 12.48 23.16
C TRP A 61 -30.81 13.53 24.07
N GLN A 62 -30.90 14.79 23.58
CA GLN A 62 -31.52 15.91 24.32
C GLN A 62 -30.86 16.17 25.69
N LEU A 63 -29.57 15.87 25.82
CA LEU A 63 -28.79 16.16 27.02
C LEU A 63 -28.25 17.60 27.04
N ILE A 64 -28.06 18.18 25.83
CA ILE A 64 -27.66 19.57 25.62
C ILE A 64 -28.44 20.10 24.41
N ASP A 65 -28.71 21.41 24.40
CA ASP A 65 -29.48 22.04 23.32
C ASP A 65 -28.72 22.19 22.03
N GLU A 66 -27.40 22.44 22.11
CA GLU A 66 -26.54 22.60 20.93
C GLU A 66 -25.13 22.08 21.16
N ASN A 67 -24.42 21.83 20.06
CA ASN A 67 -23.06 21.40 20.09
C ASN A 67 -22.09 22.58 20.27
N PRO A 68 -21.40 22.72 21.44
CA PRO A 68 -20.51 23.85 21.71
C PRO A 68 -19.32 23.92 20.77
N CYS A 69 -18.90 22.81 20.15
CA CYS A 69 -17.80 22.79 19.17
C CYS A 69 -18.13 23.56 17.88
N ARG A 70 -19.41 23.80 17.58
CA ARG A 70 -19.82 24.61 16.42
C ARG A 70 -19.49 26.10 16.58
N ARG A 71 -19.31 26.55 17.85
CA ARG A 71 -18.92 27.93 18.18
C ARG A 71 -17.41 28.15 18.18
N THR A 72 -16.63 27.12 17.95
CA THR A 72 -15.17 27.19 17.95
C THR A 72 -14.62 26.93 16.55
N GLU A 73 -13.55 27.62 16.19
CA GLU A 73 -12.82 27.33 14.97
C GLU A 73 -12.08 25.98 15.09
N ALA A 74 -12.25 25.12 14.10
CA ALA A 74 -11.51 23.88 14.05
C ALA A 74 -10.01 24.15 13.83
N PRO A 75 -9.10 23.50 14.60
CA PRO A 75 -7.68 23.63 14.36
C PRO A 75 -7.32 23.30 12.91
N LYS A 76 -6.42 24.11 12.31
CA LYS A 76 -5.94 23.86 10.95
C LYS A 76 -5.12 22.56 10.91
N ALA A 77 -5.42 21.71 9.94
CA ALA A 77 -4.56 20.58 9.67
C ALA A 77 -3.20 21.07 9.17
N ALA A 78 -2.11 20.49 9.69
CA ALA A 78 -0.81 20.71 9.09
C ALA A 78 -0.78 20.00 7.72
N GLU A 79 -0.24 20.67 6.72
CA GLU A 79 0.08 20.03 5.44
C GLU A 79 1.14 18.97 5.73
N ILE A 80 0.88 17.75 5.29
CA ILE A 80 1.80 16.64 5.43
C ILE A 80 2.42 16.44 4.05
N GLU A 81 3.69 16.76 3.92
CA GLU A 81 4.46 16.30 2.76
C GLU A 81 4.46 14.77 2.74
N VAL A 82 4.16 14.23 1.57
CA VAL A 82 4.15 12.78 1.38
C VAL A 82 5.59 12.33 1.17
N GLU A 83 6.17 11.72 2.18
CA GLU A 83 7.48 11.09 2.08
C GLU A 83 7.37 9.86 1.17
N ALA A 84 8.06 9.89 0.04
CA ALA A 84 8.23 8.75 -0.86
C ALA A 84 9.70 8.61 -1.21
N LEU A 85 10.17 7.36 -1.32
CA LEU A 85 11.53 7.08 -1.79
C LEU A 85 11.62 7.35 -3.29
N GLN A 86 12.77 7.87 -3.73
CA GLN A 86 13.10 8.00 -5.14
C GLN A 86 13.53 6.64 -5.72
N GLU A 87 13.59 6.51 -7.03
CA GLU A 87 13.94 5.24 -7.70
C GLU A 87 15.33 4.73 -7.26
N GLU A 88 16.30 5.62 -7.11
CA GLU A 88 17.65 5.27 -6.67
C GLU A 88 17.67 4.74 -5.24
N ASP A 89 16.83 5.31 -4.35
CA ASP A 89 16.72 4.85 -2.97
C ASP A 89 16.00 3.52 -2.87
N VAL A 90 15.01 3.29 -3.77
CA VAL A 90 14.33 1.99 -3.87
C VAL A 90 15.31 0.91 -4.31
N ALA A 91 16.18 1.20 -5.30
CA ALA A 91 17.21 0.25 -5.74
C ALA A 91 18.16 -0.12 -4.59
N LYS A 92 18.69 0.89 -3.87
CA LYS A 92 19.54 0.67 -2.69
C LYS A 92 18.81 -0.12 -1.58
N LEU A 93 17.53 0.19 -1.35
CA LEU A 93 16.73 -0.54 -0.37
C LEU A 93 16.57 -2.01 -0.75
N LEU A 94 16.31 -2.33 -2.02
CA LEU A 94 16.19 -3.70 -2.50
C LEU A 94 17.51 -4.48 -2.37
N GLU A 95 18.65 -3.83 -2.62
CA GLU A 95 19.98 -4.40 -2.38
C GLU A 95 20.20 -4.68 -0.90
N ALA A 96 19.99 -3.69 -0.04
CA ALA A 96 20.15 -3.83 1.40
C ALA A 96 19.25 -4.93 2.01
N LEU A 97 18.05 -5.15 1.45
CA LEU A 97 17.13 -6.18 1.91
C LEU A 97 17.63 -7.62 1.69
N GLN A 98 18.71 -7.82 0.95
CA GLN A 98 19.35 -9.15 0.82
C GLN A 98 20.00 -9.59 2.13
N ASP A 99 20.48 -8.63 2.93
CA ASP A 99 21.11 -8.90 4.24
C ASP A 99 20.08 -8.88 5.38
N ALA A 100 18.82 -8.55 5.10
CA ALA A 100 17.78 -8.51 6.12
C ALA A 100 17.24 -9.91 6.44
N PRO A 101 16.73 -10.15 7.67
CA PRO A 101 16.02 -11.39 7.96
C PRO A 101 14.89 -11.62 6.94
N ALA A 102 14.81 -12.83 6.38
CA ALA A 102 13.95 -13.15 5.23
C ALA A 102 12.50 -12.67 5.39
N GLN A 103 11.92 -12.76 6.57
CA GLN A 103 10.57 -12.31 6.84
C GLN A 103 10.41 -10.80 6.69
N TYR A 104 11.33 -9.99 7.21
CA TYR A 104 11.30 -8.53 7.12
C TYR A 104 11.56 -8.07 5.68
N SER A 105 12.49 -8.75 5.00
CA SER A 105 12.77 -8.52 3.57
C SER A 105 11.50 -8.71 2.73
N VAL A 106 10.84 -9.85 2.85
CA VAL A 106 9.63 -10.16 2.07
C VAL A 106 8.47 -9.21 2.42
N ILE A 107 8.25 -8.89 3.70
CA ILE A 107 7.22 -7.91 4.10
C ILE A 107 7.47 -6.55 3.46
N THR A 108 8.72 -6.08 3.44
CA THR A 108 9.11 -4.78 2.89
C THR A 108 8.96 -4.77 1.37
N GLN A 109 9.43 -5.80 0.68
CA GLN A 109 9.26 -5.94 -0.77
C GLN A 109 7.79 -6.03 -1.17
N LEU A 110 6.96 -6.79 -0.44
CA LEU A 110 5.52 -6.83 -0.67
C LEU A 110 4.86 -5.46 -0.47
N ALA A 111 5.29 -4.66 0.50
CA ALA A 111 4.78 -3.31 0.70
C ALA A 111 5.09 -2.41 -0.52
N LEU A 112 6.31 -2.49 -1.06
CA LEU A 112 6.70 -1.77 -2.27
C LEU A 112 5.95 -2.26 -3.51
N LEU A 113 5.88 -3.58 -3.72
CA LEU A 113 5.32 -4.17 -4.95
C LEU A 113 3.79 -4.10 -5.01
N THR A 114 3.11 -4.16 -3.88
CA THR A 114 1.64 -4.22 -3.83
C THR A 114 0.99 -2.92 -3.38
N GLY A 115 1.70 -2.07 -2.66
CA GLY A 115 1.16 -0.90 -1.97
C GLY A 115 0.14 -1.25 -0.87
N ALA A 116 0.07 -2.52 -0.43
CA ALA A 116 -0.84 -2.95 0.62
C ALA A 116 -0.44 -2.35 1.99
N ARG A 117 -1.43 -2.19 2.88
CA ARG A 117 -1.14 -1.70 4.22
C ARG A 117 -0.38 -2.74 5.02
N ARG A 118 0.49 -2.32 5.93
CA ARG A 118 1.26 -3.20 6.81
C ARG A 118 0.40 -4.31 7.45
N GLY A 119 -0.72 -3.93 8.06
CA GLY A 119 -1.62 -4.90 8.68
C GLY A 119 -2.30 -5.84 7.69
N GLU A 120 -2.50 -5.45 6.44
CA GLU A 120 -3.01 -6.30 5.37
C GLU A 120 -1.95 -7.33 4.96
N ILE A 121 -0.69 -6.90 4.78
CA ILE A 121 0.44 -7.79 4.43
C ILE A 121 0.67 -8.81 5.53
N CYS A 122 0.76 -8.38 6.79
CA CYS A 122 0.99 -9.28 7.92
C CYS A 122 -0.18 -10.24 8.19
N ALA A 123 -1.36 -9.98 7.62
CA ALA A 123 -2.55 -10.83 7.74
C ALA A 123 -2.73 -11.82 6.59
N LEU A 124 -1.82 -11.82 5.61
CA LEU A 124 -1.91 -12.73 4.46
C LEU A 124 -1.77 -14.19 4.87
N ARG A 125 -2.52 -15.02 4.18
CA ARG A 125 -2.45 -16.48 4.24
C ARG A 125 -1.98 -17.02 2.89
N TRP A 126 -1.40 -18.20 2.87
CA TRP A 126 -1.06 -18.87 1.61
C TRP A 126 -2.29 -19.15 0.75
N SER A 127 -3.44 -19.38 1.37
CA SER A 127 -4.74 -19.53 0.69
C SER A 127 -5.28 -18.22 0.05
N ASP A 128 -4.73 -17.06 0.39
CA ASP A 128 -5.06 -15.78 -0.25
C ASP A 128 -4.21 -15.52 -1.51
N ILE A 129 -3.24 -16.37 -1.81
CA ILE A 129 -2.26 -16.16 -2.88
C ILE A 129 -2.38 -17.27 -3.92
N ASP A 130 -2.71 -16.88 -5.13
CA ASP A 130 -2.61 -17.71 -6.31
C ASP A 130 -1.29 -17.41 -7.02
N LEU A 131 -0.31 -18.30 -6.82
CA LEU A 131 1.04 -18.14 -7.39
C LEU A 131 1.08 -18.43 -8.91
N ASP A 132 0.11 -19.17 -9.44
CA ASP A 132 0.06 -19.52 -10.85
C ASP A 132 -0.65 -18.41 -11.64
N ALA A 133 -1.75 -17.89 -11.11
CA ALA A 133 -2.40 -16.71 -11.66
C ALA A 133 -1.66 -15.39 -11.32
N GLY A 134 -0.72 -15.39 -10.38
CA GLY A 134 -0.04 -14.19 -9.88
C GLY A 134 -1.00 -13.18 -9.25
N VAL A 135 -1.83 -13.63 -8.30
CA VAL A 135 -2.84 -12.78 -7.65
C VAL A 135 -2.78 -12.92 -6.14
N ILE A 136 -2.82 -11.78 -5.46
CA ILE A 136 -2.98 -11.71 -3.99
C ILE A 136 -4.35 -11.13 -3.66
N SER A 137 -5.11 -11.83 -2.82
CA SER A 137 -6.43 -11.41 -2.34
C SER A 137 -6.30 -10.78 -0.96
N ILE A 138 -6.57 -9.48 -0.84
CA ILE A 138 -6.58 -8.78 0.44
C ILE A 138 -7.95 -8.90 1.07
N ASN A 139 -8.09 -9.79 2.06
CA ASN A 139 -9.36 -10.14 2.69
C ASN A 139 -9.45 -9.73 4.16
N ARG A 140 -8.32 -9.45 4.81
CA ARG A 140 -8.25 -9.17 6.25
C ARG A 140 -7.12 -8.21 6.59
N THR A 141 -7.11 -7.75 7.81
CA THR A 141 -6.01 -6.99 8.40
C THR A 141 -5.73 -7.52 9.80
N VAL A 142 -4.50 -7.35 10.26
CA VAL A 142 -4.07 -7.73 11.60
C VAL A 142 -3.53 -6.49 12.33
N GLN A 143 -3.81 -6.42 13.61
CA GLN A 143 -3.31 -5.39 14.50
C GLN A 143 -2.98 -5.99 15.87
N ASN A 144 -2.01 -5.39 16.56
CA ASN A 144 -1.71 -5.75 17.94
C ASN A 144 -2.46 -4.80 18.87
N ILE A 145 -3.34 -5.36 19.71
CA ILE A 145 -4.15 -4.61 20.66
C ILE A 145 -3.61 -4.88 22.07
N ALA A 146 -3.32 -3.81 22.80
CA ALA A 146 -2.86 -3.92 24.19
C ALA A 146 -3.84 -4.76 25.03
N GLY A 147 -3.33 -5.77 25.71
CA GLY A 147 -4.11 -6.70 26.53
C GLY A 147 -4.83 -7.82 25.77
N ARG A 148 -4.90 -7.77 24.43
CA ARG A 148 -5.50 -8.82 23.60
C ARG A 148 -4.54 -9.50 22.63
N GLY A 149 -3.34 -8.93 22.45
CA GLY A 149 -2.36 -9.46 21.50
C GLY A 149 -2.72 -9.19 20.04
N THR A 150 -2.35 -10.12 19.17
CA THR A 150 -2.55 -10.02 17.71
C THR A 150 -3.96 -10.44 17.33
N VAL A 151 -4.74 -9.51 16.77
CA VAL A 151 -6.15 -9.70 16.43
C VAL A 151 -6.36 -9.50 14.93
N PHE A 152 -6.99 -10.48 14.29
CA PHE A 152 -7.41 -10.40 12.88
C PHE A 152 -8.80 -9.79 12.77
N THR A 153 -8.98 -8.88 11.84
CA THR A 153 -10.26 -8.21 11.60
C THR A 153 -10.57 -8.17 10.10
N ALA A 154 -11.84 -8.25 9.77
CA ALA A 154 -12.30 -8.01 8.41
C ALA A 154 -12.06 -6.53 8.03
N PRO A 155 -11.80 -6.22 6.76
CA PRO A 155 -11.72 -4.85 6.30
C PRO A 155 -13.02 -4.09 6.54
N LYS A 156 -12.92 -2.84 7.01
CA LYS A 156 -14.07 -2.01 7.37
C LYS A 156 -15.06 -1.74 6.21
N THR A 157 -14.61 -1.84 4.96
CA THR A 157 -15.43 -1.54 3.78
C THR A 157 -15.29 -2.63 2.72
N LYS A 158 -16.32 -2.81 1.89
CA LYS A 158 -16.28 -3.74 0.74
C LYS A 158 -15.13 -3.41 -0.23
N ARG A 159 -14.80 -2.12 -0.43
CA ARG A 159 -13.69 -1.67 -1.30
C ARG A 159 -12.30 -2.01 -0.75
N SER A 160 -12.19 -2.27 0.54
CA SER A 160 -10.92 -2.72 1.12
C SER A 160 -10.59 -4.17 0.77
N ARG A 161 -11.60 -4.98 0.41
CA ARG A 161 -11.38 -6.30 -0.19
C ARG A 161 -11.06 -6.11 -1.66
N ARG A 162 -9.92 -6.58 -2.08
CA ARG A 162 -9.42 -6.41 -3.44
C ARG A 162 -8.45 -7.51 -3.82
N CYS A 163 -8.34 -7.78 -5.11
CA CYS A 163 -7.30 -8.63 -5.67
C CYS A 163 -6.22 -7.75 -6.30
N ILE A 164 -4.97 -8.08 -6.04
CA ILE A 164 -3.81 -7.38 -6.57
C ILE A 164 -3.05 -8.33 -7.47
N LYS A 165 -2.92 -7.98 -8.74
CA LYS A 165 -2.05 -8.70 -9.68
C LYS A 165 -0.59 -8.41 -9.33
N ILE A 166 0.23 -9.44 -9.28
CA ILE A 166 1.66 -9.37 -8.99
C ILE A 166 2.47 -9.89 -10.16
N GLY A 167 3.66 -9.33 -10.34
CA GLY A 167 4.59 -9.73 -11.40
C GLY A 167 5.34 -11.02 -11.06
N PRO A 168 6.05 -11.60 -12.05
CA PRO A 168 6.78 -12.86 -11.89
C PRO A 168 7.85 -12.79 -10.80
N GLU A 169 8.51 -11.66 -10.62
CA GLU A 169 9.52 -11.44 -9.57
C GLU A 169 8.92 -11.60 -8.16
N CYS A 170 7.72 -11.02 -7.96
CA CYS A 170 7.00 -11.15 -6.69
C CYS A 170 6.54 -12.60 -6.45
N VAL A 171 6.12 -13.30 -7.51
CA VAL A 171 5.78 -14.73 -7.43
C VAL A 171 6.98 -15.56 -7.04
N GLN A 172 8.15 -15.29 -7.64
CA GLN A 172 9.40 -15.98 -7.30
C GLN A 172 9.80 -15.74 -5.86
N LEU A 173 9.80 -14.47 -5.40
CA LEU A 173 10.05 -14.09 -4.02
C LEU A 173 9.17 -14.88 -3.04
N LEU A 174 7.87 -14.99 -3.34
CA LEU A 174 6.93 -15.73 -2.50
C LEU A 174 7.17 -17.25 -2.53
N ARG A 175 7.58 -17.82 -3.67
CA ARG A 175 7.94 -19.24 -3.77
C ARG A 175 9.16 -19.57 -2.93
N GLU A 176 10.20 -18.74 -2.98
CA GLU A 176 11.40 -18.88 -2.17
C GLU A 176 11.09 -18.74 -0.69
N TYR A 177 10.32 -17.73 -0.33
CA TYR A 177 9.90 -17.54 1.06
C TYR A 177 9.06 -18.72 1.58
N ARG A 178 8.22 -19.33 0.74
CA ARG A 178 7.47 -20.54 1.11
C ARG A 178 8.37 -21.70 1.47
N GLN A 179 9.46 -21.88 0.73
CA GLN A 179 10.45 -22.91 1.06
C GLN A 179 11.17 -22.61 2.38
N HIS A 180 11.58 -21.35 2.57
CA HIS A 180 12.17 -20.90 3.83
C HIS A 180 11.23 -21.17 5.02
N GLN A 181 9.96 -20.77 4.93
CA GLN A 181 8.98 -20.98 6.01
C GLN A 181 8.73 -22.48 6.27
N LYS A 182 8.72 -23.33 5.25
CA LYS A 182 8.63 -24.79 5.44
C LYS A 182 9.81 -25.33 6.24
N ALA A 183 11.02 -24.85 5.98
CA ALA A 183 12.22 -25.25 6.72
C ALA A 183 12.13 -24.79 8.19
N GLU A 184 11.69 -23.54 8.44
CA GLU A 184 11.51 -23.04 9.81
C GLU A 184 10.41 -23.82 10.56
N ARG A 185 9.30 -24.13 9.90
CA ARG A 185 8.26 -24.98 10.48
C ARG A 185 8.79 -26.37 10.84
N PHE A 186 9.60 -26.95 9.99
CA PHE A 186 10.23 -28.27 10.27
C PHE A 186 11.16 -28.19 11.47
N LYS A 187 11.98 -27.13 11.60
CA LYS A 187 12.85 -26.91 12.76
C LYS A 187 12.05 -26.72 14.06
N ALA A 188 10.93 -26.04 14.02
CA ALA A 188 10.07 -25.80 15.18
C ALA A 188 9.37 -27.10 15.66
N GLY A 189 9.15 -28.07 14.78
CA GLY A 189 8.57 -29.38 15.14
C GLY A 189 7.26 -29.26 15.91
N SER A 190 7.22 -29.84 17.11
CA SER A 190 6.04 -29.86 17.99
C SER A 190 5.67 -28.49 18.56
N GLU A 191 6.61 -27.52 18.59
CA GLU A 191 6.36 -26.15 19.06
C GLU A 191 5.54 -25.32 18.06
N TRP A 192 5.39 -25.82 16.83
CA TRP A 192 4.63 -25.12 15.81
C TRP A 192 3.14 -25.10 16.11
N VAL A 193 2.58 -23.90 16.29
CA VAL A 193 1.14 -23.68 16.48
C VAL A 193 0.37 -24.07 15.22
N ARG A 194 -0.36 -25.16 15.30
CA ARG A 194 -1.12 -25.73 14.18
C ARG A 194 -2.39 -24.94 13.86
N TRP A 195 -3.01 -24.38 14.87
CA TRP A 195 -4.30 -23.70 14.75
C TRP A 195 -4.19 -22.25 15.13
N VAL A 196 -4.76 -21.37 14.35
CA VAL A 196 -4.79 -19.93 14.60
C VAL A 196 -6.21 -19.40 14.59
N GLU A 197 -6.48 -18.49 15.51
CA GLU A 197 -7.73 -17.76 15.51
C GLU A 197 -7.65 -16.62 14.51
N ILE A 198 -8.63 -16.56 13.61
CA ILE A 198 -8.83 -15.49 12.64
C ILE A 198 -10.11 -14.70 12.98
N GLU A 199 -10.61 -13.94 12.02
CA GLU A 199 -11.78 -13.09 12.17
C GLU A 199 -12.95 -13.79 12.91
N ASN A 200 -13.58 -13.08 13.83
CA ASN A 200 -14.77 -13.52 14.59
C ASN A 200 -14.56 -14.77 15.47
N GLY A 201 -13.36 -15.02 15.95
CA GLY A 201 -13.05 -16.17 16.80
C GLY A 201 -13.00 -17.51 16.06
N LYS A 202 -13.01 -17.51 14.72
CA LYS A 202 -12.92 -18.73 13.93
C LYS A 202 -11.49 -19.28 13.97
N THR A 203 -11.34 -20.49 14.42
CA THR A 203 -10.07 -21.22 14.40
C THR A 203 -9.91 -21.97 13.08
N VAL A 204 -8.74 -21.86 12.46
CA VAL A 204 -8.39 -22.50 11.19
C VAL A 204 -7.00 -23.09 11.23
N ASP A 205 -6.70 -24.00 10.29
CA ASP A 205 -5.31 -24.47 10.10
C ASP A 205 -4.41 -23.26 9.80
N ASN A 206 -3.22 -23.30 10.42
CA ASN A 206 -2.23 -22.24 10.30
C ASN A 206 -1.54 -22.27 8.94
N ASP A 207 -2.05 -21.46 8.04
CA ASP A 207 -1.47 -21.18 6.73
C ASP A 207 -1.07 -19.70 6.57
N LEU A 208 -0.79 -19.02 7.71
CA LEU A 208 -0.32 -17.64 7.70
C LEU A 208 0.98 -17.52 6.91
N LEU A 209 1.08 -16.47 6.10
CA LEU A 209 2.29 -16.13 5.36
C LEU A 209 3.40 -15.71 6.32
N PHE A 210 3.08 -14.88 7.32
CA PHE A 210 4.05 -14.37 8.29
C PHE A 210 3.70 -14.84 9.70
N THR A 211 4.68 -15.51 10.34
CA THR A 211 4.53 -16.09 11.66
C THR A 211 5.76 -15.77 12.51
N ARG A 212 5.64 -15.92 13.80
CA ARG A 212 6.81 -16.07 14.69
C ARG A 212 7.45 -17.44 14.45
N TRP A 213 8.63 -17.67 15.02
CA TRP A 213 9.38 -18.93 14.91
C TRP A 213 8.55 -20.18 15.27
N ASN A 214 7.58 -20.04 16.16
CA ASN A 214 6.71 -21.12 16.64
C ASN A 214 5.33 -21.16 15.92
N GLY A 215 5.16 -20.45 14.82
CA GLY A 215 3.89 -20.42 14.08
C GLY A 215 2.84 -19.46 14.62
N GLN A 216 3.06 -18.79 15.75
CA GLN A 216 2.15 -17.73 16.21
C GLN A 216 2.07 -16.57 15.21
N PRO A 217 0.95 -15.84 15.16
CA PRO A 217 0.81 -14.67 14.29
C PRO A 217 1.94 -13.65 14.52
N PHE A 218 2.44 -13.12 13.42
CA PHE A 218 3.48 -12.09 13.46
C PHE A 218 2.93 -10.77 13.98
N ASP A 219 3.68 -10.07 14.83
CA ASP A 219 3.31 -8.74 15.32
C ASP A 219 3.64 -7.68 14.28
N PRO A 220 2.64 -7.01 13.68
CA PRO A 220 2.89 -5.95 12.70
C PRO A 220 3.77 -4.80 13.23
N ASN A 221 3.75 -4.55 14.56
CA ASN A 221 4.55 -3.49 15.14
C ASN A 221 6.06 -3.80 15.10
N ALA A 222 6.43 -5.08 15.04
CA ALA A 222 7.83 -5.48 14.92
C ALA A 222 8.49 -4.90 13.66
N VAL A 223 7.77 -4.89 12.53
CA VAL A 223 8.27 -4.27 11.28
C VAL A 223 8.49 -2.78 11.46
N THR A 224 7.53 -2.08 12.06
CA THR A 224 7.63 -0.62 12.26
C THR A 224 8.77 -0.24 13.20
N SER A 225 9.06 -1.09 14.19
CA SER A 225 10.17 -0.87 15.13
C SER A 225 11.52 -1.21 14.51
N TRP A 226 11.58 -2.19 13.63
CA TRP A 226 12.79 -2.63 12.96
C TRP A 226 13.20 -1.69 11.81
N PHE A 227 12.26 -1.25 10.99
CA PHE A 227 12.50 -0.56 9.73
C PHE A 227 13.36 0.72 9.85
N PRO A 228 13.13 1.64 10.83
CA PRO A 228 13.97 2.83 10.96
C PRO A 228 15.43 2.51 11.29
N GLY A 229 15.67 1.50 12.13
CA GLY A 229 17.03 1.07 12.45
C GLY A 229 17.73 0.41 11.27
N PHE A 230 16.98 -0.32 10.45
CA PHE A 230 17.47 -0.92 9.22
C PHE A 230 17.86 0.16 8.18
N LEU A 231 17.01 1.15 7.95
CA LEU A 231 17.32 2.26 7.04
C LEU A 231 18.57 3.02 7.50
N ALA A 232 18.68 3.32 8.78
CA ALA A 232 19.84 4.02 9.34
C ALA A 232 21.15 3.21 9.22
N ALA A 233 21.07 1.87 9.31
CA ALA A 233 22.23 0.98 9.18
C ALA A 233 22.76 0.90 7.73
N HIS A 234 21.95 1.24 6.75
CA HIS A 234 22.28 1.19 5.31
C HIS A 234 22.31 2.58 4.64
N ASP A 235 22.41 3.67 5.44
CA ASP A 235 22.47 5.05 4.95
C ASP A 235 21.32 5.43 4.00
N LEU A 236 20.13 4.88 4.25
CA LEU A 236 18.93 5.14 3.48
C LEU A 236 18.10 6.28 4.10
N PRO A 237 17.31 7.01 3.28
CA PRO A 237 16.46 8.08 3.78
C PRO A 237 15.53 7.60 4.90
N ALA A 238 15.42 8.41 5.96
CA ALA A 238 14.58 8.12 7.12
C ALA A 238 13.10 8.31 6.79
N VAL A 239 12.46 7.25 6.32
CA VAL A 239 11.02 7.23 6.01
C VAL A 239 10.29 6.24 6.90
N HIS A 240 8.97 6.44 7.05
CA HIS A 240 8.13 5.49 7.76
C HIS A 240 7.81 4.26 6.90
N PHE A 241 7.57 3.11 7.53
CA PHE A 241 7.16 1.91 6.78
C PHE A 241 5.93 2.14 5.88
N HIS A 242 5.00 3.01 6.30
CA HIS A 242 3.83 3.36 5.48
C HIS A 242 4.20 4.16 4.23
N SER A 243 5.33 4.86 4.23
CA SER A 243 5.83 5.61 3.07
C SER A 243 6.17 4.71 1.88
N LEU A 244 6.43 3.41 2.09
CA LEU A 244 6.60 2.43 1.00
C LEU A 244 5.34 2.30 0.13
N ARG A 245 4.17 2.46 0.73
CA ARG A 245 2.91 2.51 0.00
C ARG A 245 2.78 3.80 -0.82
N HIS A 246 3.27 4.92 -0.30
CA HIS A 246 3.36 6.17 -1.04
C HIS A 246 4.34 6.05 -2.20
N THR A 247 5.50 5.44 -1.96
CA THR A 247 6.49 5.11 -2.99
C THR A 247 5.88 4.27 -4.12
N ASN A 248 5.17 3.18 -3.79
CA ASN A 248 4.47 2.37 -4.79
C ASN A 248 3.52 3.20 -5.66
N ALA A 249 2.73 4.09 -5.03
CA ALA A 249 1.78 4.92 -5.75
C ALA A 249 2.49 5.97 -6.63
N SER A 250 3.54 6.62 -6.13
CA SER A 250 4.33 7.60 -6.89
C SER A 250 4.99 6.97 -8.10
N LEU A 251 5.60 5.78 -7.94
CA LEU A 251 6.21 5.03 -9.05
C LEU A 251 5.16 4.63 -10.11
N LEU A 252 3.97 4.18 -9.71
CA LEU A 252 2.91 3.84 -10.65
C LEU A 252 2.39 5.07 -11.40
N ILE A 253 2.28 6.22 -10.74
CA ILE A 253 1.85 7.48 -11.37
C ILE A 253 2.94 7.98 -12.31
N ALA A 254 4.22 7.92 -11.92
CA ALA A 254 5.35 8.23 -12.78
C ALA A 254 5.41 7.34 -14.03
N ALA A 255 5.03 6.06 -13.88
CA ALA A 255 4.86 5.11 -14.99
C ALA A 255 3.53 5.31 -15.78
N HIS A 256 2.85 6.46 -15.63
CA HIS A 256 1.62 6.84 -16.32
C HIS A 256 0.43 5.88 -16.11
N VAL A 257 0.42 5.11 -15.02
CA VAL A 257 -0.74 4.28 -14.67
C VAL A 257 -1.90 5.18 -14.24
N PRO A 258 -3.12 5.01 -14.78
CA PRO A 258 -4.27 5.84 -14.42
C PRO A 258 -4.50 5.88 -12.90
N VAL A 259 -4.70 7.08 -12.35
CA VAL A 259 -4.89 7.32 -10.90
C VAL A 259 -6.05 6.49 -10.32
N THR A 260 -7.09 6.24 -11.11
CA THR A 260 -8.21 5.36 -10.75
C THR A 260 -7.76 3.92 -10.50
N THR A 261 -6.86 3.41 -11.36
CA THR A 261 -6.26 2.07 -11.22
C THR A 261 -5.37 2.01 -9.98
N VAL A 262 -4.51 3.02 -9.77
CA VAL A 262 -3.67 3.15 -8.58
C VAL A 262 -4.53 3.18 -7.32
N SER A 263 -5.58 4.01 -7.29
CA SER A 263 -6.54 4.11 -6.18
C SER A 263 -7.22 2.76 -5.86
N GLY A 264 -7.65 2.05 -6.90
CA GLY A 264 -8.24 0.71 -6.78
C GLY A 264 -7.26 -0.31 -6.20
N ARG A 265 -6.02 -0.34 -6.72
CA ARG A 265 -4.94 -1.21 -6.24
C ARG A 265 -4.62 -0.94 -4.76
N LEU A 266 -4.54 0.32 -4.37
CA LEU A 266 -4.32 0.72 -2.99
C LEU A 266 -5.53 0.45 -2.08
N GLY A 267 -6.74 0.36 -2.61
CA GLY A 267 -7.99 0.21 -1.85
C GLY A 267 -8.35 1.48 -1.08
N HIS A 268 -8.25 2.65 -1.73
CA HIS A 268 -8.78 3.89 -1.21
C HIS A 268 -10.30 3.92 -1.38
N ALA A 269 -11.02 4.36 -0.35
CA ALA A 269 -12.48 4.47 -0.40
C ALA A 269 -12.96 5.51 -1.42
N LYS A 270 -12.17 6.57 -1.60
CA LYS A 270 -12.41 7.66 -2.56
C LYS A 270 -11.16 7.86 -3.42
N THR A 271 -11.33 8.06 -4.71
CA THR A 271 -10.23 8.35 -5.63
C THR A 271 -9.60 9.72 -5.32
N SER A 272 -10.39 10.67 -4.80
CA SER A 272 -9.89 11.97 -4.35
C SER A 272 -8.76 11.86 -3.33
N THR A 273 -8.77 10.84 -2.47
CA THR A 273 -7.67 10.60 -1.53
C THR A 273 -6.34 10.37 -2.27
N THR A 274 -6.35 9.66 -3.40
CA THR A 274 -5.15 9.47 -4.23
C THR A 274 -4.78 10.75 -4.96
N THR A 275 -5.76 11.43 -5.56
CA THR A 275 -5.54 12.68 -6.27
C THR A 275 -4.99 13.78 -5.35
N ASP A 276 -5.56 13.94 -4.16
CA ASP A 276 -5.14 14.95 -3.19
C ASP A 276 -3.70 14.71 -2.69
N ILE A 277 -3.37 13.45 -2.40
CA ILE A 277 -2.04 13.05 -1.90
C ILE A 277 -0.97 13.22 -2.99
N TYR A 278 -1.28 12.88 -4.25
CA TYR A 278 -0.31 12.84 -5.34
C TYR A 278 -0.49 13.95 -6.37
N ALA A 279 -1.20 15.02 -6.03
CA ALA A 279 -1.46 16.16 -6.92
C ALA A 279 -0.18 16.80 -7.48
N GLY A 280 0.90 16.81 -6.71
CA GLY A 280 2.20 17.30 -7.16
C GLY A 280 2.78 16.48 -8.31
N PHE A 281 2.75 15.16 -8.20
CA PHE A 281 3.23 14.22 -9.23
C PHE A 281 2.34 14.25 -10.47
N ILE A 282 1.02 14.41 -10.32
CA ILE A 282 0.08 14.49 -11.44
C ILE A 282 0.31 15.77 -12.25
N ARG A 283 0.60 16.90 -11.60
CA ARG A 283 0.89 18.18 -12.29
C ARG A 283 2.18 18.14 -13.10
N SER A 284 3.21 17.42 -12.64
CA SER A 284 4.45 17.25 -13.41
C SER A 284 4.25 16.47 -14.71
N SER A 285 3.17 15.71 -14.82
CA SER A 285 2.81 14.95 -16.03
C SER A 285 2.06 15.79 -17.08
N ASP A 286 1.76 17.06 -16.82
CA ASP A 286 1.02 17.93 -17.74
C ASP A 286 1.83 18.22 -19.01
N ALA A 287 3.15 18.36 -18.89
CA ALA A 287 4.05 18.49 -20.03
C ALA A 287 3.96 17.28 -20.98
N VAL A 288 3.95 16.06 -20.42
CA VAL A 288 3.82 14.81 -21.18
C VAL A 288 2.47 14.72 -21.87
N ALA A 289 1.40 15.22 -21.23
CA ALA A 289 0.07 15.29 -21.85
C ALA A 289 0.04 16.28 -23.03
N ALA A 290 0.76 17.39 -22.93
CA ALA A 290 0.89 18.36 -24.03
C ALA A 290 1.67 17.76 -25.21
N ASP A 291 2.74 17.06 -24.95
CA ASP A 291 3.53 16.36 -25.96
C ASP A 291 2.71 15.27 -26.68
N ALA A 292 1.99 14.45 -25.92
CA ALA A 292 1.12 13.41 -26.45
C ALA A 292 -0.01 13.99 -27.34
N LEU A 293 -0.59 15.14 -26.96
CA LEU A 293 -1.54 15.84 -27.82
C LEU A 293 -0.90 16.37 -29.09
N THR A 294 0.32 16.88 -29.00
CA THR A 294 1.08 17.36 -30.17
C THR A 294 1.31 16.22 -31.17
N ASP A 295 1.68 15.05 -30.68
CA ASP A 295 1.87 13.85 -31.53
C ASP A 295 0.57 13.38 -32.16
N VAL A 296 -0.52 13.35 -31.41
CA VAL A 296 -1.87 13.01 -31.93
C VAL A 296 -2.30 13.98 -33.00
N PHE A 297 -2.13 15.30 -32.78
CA PHE A 297 -2.49 16.31 -33.77
C PHE A 297 -1.60 16.25 -34.99
N SER A 298 -0.33 15.93 -34.88
CA SER A 298 0.60 15.72 -35.98
C SER A 298 0.14 14.54 -36.84
N CYS A 299 -0.16 13.40 -36.23
CA CYS A 299 -0.71 12.21 -36.91
C CYS A 299 -2.05 12.48 -37.62
N ILE A 300 -2.91 13.32 -37.04
CA ILE A 300 -4.20 13.69 -37.66
C ILE A 300 -3.95 14.56 -38.89
N LYS A 301 -3.03 15.52 -38.83
CA LYS A 301 -2.67 16.40 -39.96
C LYS A 301 -2.05 15.62 -41.10
N GLU A 302 -1.22 14.60 -40.82
CA GLU A 302 -0.64 13.74 -41.87
C GLU A 302 -1.67 12.85 -42.54
N LYS A 303 -2.76 12.48 -41.89
CA LYS A 303 -3.80 11.60 -42.43
C LYS A 303 -4.90 12.32 -43.22
N ASP A 304 -5.05 13.64 -43.09
CA ASP A 304 -6.05 14.42 -43.85
C ASP A 304 -5.40 15.60 -44.62
N PRO A 305 -5.08 15.38 -45.92
CA PRO A 305 -4.42 16.39 -46.76
C PRO A 305 -5.27 17.69 -46.93
N ARG A 306 -6.51 17.71 -46.47
CA ARG A 306 -7.40 18.91 -46.61
C ARG A 306 -7.18 19.93 -45.49
N ILE A 307 -6.40 19.60 -44.45
CA ILE A 307 -6.11 20.50 -43.33
C ILE A 307 -4.88 21.38 -43.62
N THR A 308 -4.08 21.04 -44.62
CA THR A 308 -2.95 21.86 -45.09
C THR A 308 -3.41 22.79 -46.21
N LYS A 309 -4.21 23.83 -45.89
CA LYS A 309 -4.35 24.99 -46.76
C LYS A 309 -3.29 26.01 -46.40
N ASP A 310 -2.11 25.83 -46.95
CA ASP A 310 -1.31 26.93 -47.44
C ASP A 310 -0.35 26.43 -48.53
N GLY A 311 -0.44 27.11 -49.68
CA GLY A 311 0.27 26.73 -50.87
C GLY A 311 1.77 27.05 -50.73
N SER A 312 2.55 26.08 -50.41
CA SER A 312 3.99 26.08 -50.77
C SER A 312 4.47 24.66 -51.03
N GLN A 313 5.03 24.53 -52.18
CA GLN A 313 5.65 23.41 -52.83
C GLN A 313 6.24 22.28 -51.97
N GLY A 314 5.93 21.07 -52.44
CA GLY A 314 6.34 19.80 -51.82
C GLY A 314 7.80 19.71 -51.43
N CYS A 315 8.01 19.32 -50.22
CA CYS A 315 9.23 18.65 -49.79
C CYS A 315 8.96 17.15 -49.73
N PHE A 316 9.55 16.44 -50.68
CA PHE A 316 9.63 14.99 -50.68
C PHE A 316 10.47 14.55 -49.47
N CYS A 317 9.84 14.21 -48.39
CA CYS A 317 10.53 13.51 -47.31
C CYS A 317 10.67 12.04 -47.70
N ARG A 318 11.89 11.65 -48.02
CA ARG A 318 12.28 10.24 -48.14
C ARG A 318 12.02 9.55 -46.80
N PRO A 319 11.57 8.29 -46.82
CA PRO A 319 11.51 7.49 -45.59
C PRO A 319 12.93 7.40 -45.00
N ARG A 320 13.10 7.77 -43.76
CA ARG A 320 14.33 7.52 -43.02
C ARG A 320 14.43 5.99 -42.84
N GLU A 321 15.48 5.43 -43.39
CA GLU A 321 15.89 4.08 -43.04
C GLU A 321 16.14 3.97 -41.55
N PRO A 322 15.82 2.84 -40.91
CA PRO A 322 16.07 2.64 -39.49
C PRO A 322 17.58 2.64 -39.25
N SER A 323 18.10 3.70 -38.70
CA SER A 323 19.47 3.78 -38.23
C SER A 323 19.69 2.71 -37.17
N THR A 324 20.60 1.83 -37.45
CA THR A 324 21.20 0.83 -36.59
C THR A 324 21.65 1.46 -35.27
N PHE A 325 20.84 1.34 -34.23
CA PHE A 325 21.29 1.54 -32.86
C PHE A 325 21.81 0.21 -32.32
N LEU A 326 23.13 0.14 -32.16
CA LEU A 326 23.78 -0.89 -31.36
C LEU A 326 23.28 -0.82 -29.91
N PRO A 327 22.94 -1.94 -29.28
CA PRO A 327 22.54 -1.95 -27.89
C PRO A 327 23.77 -1.90 -27.00
N SER A 328 23.98 -0.77 -26.34
CA SER A 328 24.87 -0.71 -25.18
C SER A 328 24.09 -0.86 -23.90
N SER A 329 24.45 -1.93 -23.19
CA SER A 329 24.29 -2.20 -21.76
C SER A 329 22.91 -2.10 -21.13
N ARG A 330 22.33 -3.27 -20.97
CA ARG A 330 21.56 -3.80 -19.81
C ARG A 330 20.85 -2.79 -18.92
N CYS A 331 19.60 -2.51 -19.25
CA CYS A 331 18.59 -2.07 -18.33
C CYS A 331 17.63 -3.26 -18.03
N PRO A 332 17.44 -3.72 -16.79
CA PRO A 332 16.69 -4.95 -16.51
C PRO A 332 15.17 -4.78 -16.48
N PHE A 333 14.61 -3.69 -16.99
CA PHE A 333 13.18 -3.37 -16.86
C PHE A 333 12.37 -3.27 -18.17
N TYR A 334 12.83 -3.86 -19.28
CA TYR A 334 12.05 -3.86 -20.52
C TYR A 334 11.53 -5.27 -20.85
N GLY A 335 10.32 -5.55 -20.39
CA GLY A 335 9.53 -6.74 -20.69
C GLY A 335 8.03 -6.50 -20.59
N ILE A 336 7.52 -5.32 -20.98
CA ILE A 336 6.06 -5.10 -21.12
C ILE A 336 5.80 -4.65 -22.55
N MET A 337 5.40 -5.62 -23.40
CA MET A 337 4.84 -5.37 -24.72
C MET A 337 3.59 -4.48 -24.61
N CYS A 338 3.57 -3.43 -25.41
CA CYS A 338 2.45 -2.50 -25.54
C CYS A 338 1.18 -3.24 -26.05
N PRO A 339 0.01 -3.12 -25.39
CA PRO A 339 -1.21 -3.84 -25.76
C PRO A 339 -1.95 -3.28 -26.99
N LEU A 340 -1.37 -2.39 -27.76
CA LEU A 340 -2.07 -1.68 -28.84
C LEU A 340 -2.00 -2.34 -30.22
N GLU A 341 -1.22 -3.41 -30.42
CA GLU A 341 -1.17 -4.10 -31.71
C GLU A 341 -2.15 -5.26 -31.91
N SER A 342 -2.83 -5.73 -30.85
CA SER A 342 -3.79 -6.82 -30.98
C SER A 342 -5.24 -6.39 -31.28
N ALA A 343 -5.53 -5.10 -31.32
CA ALA A 343 -6.90 -4.59 -31.54
C ALA A 343 -7.25 -4.29 -33.01
N LEU A 344 -6.31 -4.41 -33.95
CA LEU A 344 -6.53 -4.05 -35.37
C LEU A 344 -6.63 -5.24 -36.33
N LEU A 345 -6.49 -6.48 -35.87
CA LEU A 345 -6.50 -7.67 -36.74
C LEU A 345 -7.76 -8.54 -36.67
N ASN A 346 -8.79 -8.18 -35.91
CA ASN A 346 -10.04 -8.95 -35.84
C ASN A 346 -11.29 -8.14 -36.21
N ARG A 347 -11.27 -7.54 -37.41
CA ARG A 347 -12.49 -7.08 -38.08
C ARG A 347 -12.54 -7.67 -39.49
N LYS A 348 -12.85 -8.95 -39.58
CA LYS A 348 -13.47 -9.54 -40.78
C LYS A 348 -14.37 -10.70 -40.36
N GLU A 349 -15.61 -10.56 -40.83
CA GLU A 349 -16.61 -11.60 -40.98
C GLU A 349 -17.37 -12.12 -39.76
N VAL A 350 -18.51 -11.51 -39.49
CA VAL A 350 -19.71 -12.28 -39.17
C VAL A 350 -20.88 -11.76 -40.00
N LYS A 351 -21.21 -12.53 -41.03
CA LYS A 351 -22.46 -12.45 -41.78
C LYS A 351 -23.62 -12.88 -40.88
N ARG A 352 -24.69 -12.09 -40.87
CA ARG A 352 -25.99 -12.52 -40.37
C ARG A 352 -26.67 -13.48 -41.35
N PRO A 353 -27.54 -14.35 -40.87
CA PRO A 353 -28.84 -14.42 -41.51
C PRO A 353 -30.01 -14.22 -40.54
N CYS A 354 -31.01 -13.51 -41.05
CA CYS A 354 -32.38 -13.44 -40.58
C CYS A 354 -33.11 -14.75 -40.82
N THR A 355 -34.05 -15.09 -39.98
CA THR A 355 -35.47 -15.44 -40.26
C THR A 355 -36.06 -16.13 -39.04
N ASN A 356 -37.02 -15.51 -38.41
CA ASN A 356 -38.49 -15.62 -38.60
C ASN A 356 -39.11 -16.97 -38.23
N LYS A 357 -40.06 -16.81 -37.36
CA LYS A 357 -41.39 -17.38 -37.27
C LYS A 357 -41.73 -18.34 -36.09
N HIS A 358 -42.59 -17.78 -35.30
CA HIS A 358 -43.96 -18.21 -34.96
C HIS A 358 -44.20 -19.44 -34.06
N LYS A 359 -44.96 -19.08 -33.09
CA LYS A 359 -46.25 -19.63 -32.61
C LYS A 359 -46.25 -20.66 -31.49
N ASN A 360 -46.89 -20.20 -30.48
CA ASN A 360 -48.09 -20.72 -29.83
C ASN A 360 -48.01 -21.94 -28.93
N ASP A 361 -48.56 -21.63 -27.83
CA ASP A 361 -49.66 -22.34 -27.12
C ASP A 361 -49.28 -23.37 -26.05
N ASP A 362 -49.76 -22.98 -24.95
CA ASP A 362 -50.74 -23.61 -24.08
C ASP A 362 -50.29 -24.56 -22.94
N LYS A 363 -50.72 -24.07 -21.77
CA LYS A 363 -51.45 -24.79 -20.70
C LYS A 363 -50.77 -25.83 -19.84
N SER A 364 -50.92 -25.43 -18.58
CA SER A 364 -51.40 -26.30 -17.46
C SER A 364 -50.53 -27.48 -17.04
N THR A 365 -50.01 -27.43 -15.91
CA THR A 365 -50.54 -27.79 -14.59
C THR A 365 -49.59 -27.31 -13.50
#